data_5701843cfe4faa0651667dc11a6b2e55
#
_entry.id   5701843cfe4faa0651667dc11a6b2e55
#
_cell.length_a   1.000
_cell.length_b   1.000
_cell.length_c   1.000
_cell.angle_alpha   90.00
_cell.angle_beta   90.00
_cell.angle_gamma   90.00
#
_symmetry.space_group_name_H-M   'P 1'
#
loop_
_entity.id
_entity.type
_entity.pdbx_description
1 polymer ?
#
loop_
_entity_poly.entity_id
_entity_poly.type
_entity_poly.pdbx_seq_one_letter_code
_entity_poly.pdbx_strand_id
1 'polypeptide(L)'
;MDFEKIWSRLEAHQGEDFFTVKGICFRYRIERNGLRPICRNRKTGELHPTNRVIPESYVRIVWEMMPLNYPADILRRDRRITGHNYLFSLFQDKRITE
;
A
#
# COMPACT_ATOMS: atom_id res chain seq x y z
N MET A 1 -15.95 5.52 4.96
CA MET A 1 -14.93 6.57 4.97
C MET A 1 -14.57 6.93 3.54
N ASP A 2 -14.53 8.21 3.21
CA ASP A 2 -14.18 8.61 1.84
C ASP A 2 -12.67 8.50 1.59
N PHE A 3 -12.30 8.49 0.31
CA PHE A 3 -10.91 8.30 -0.08
C PHE A 3 -10.01 9.44 0.37
N GLU A 4 -10.50 10.66 0.47
CA GLU A 4 -9.69 11.79 0.89
C GLU A 4 -9.19 11.61 2.33
N LYS A 5 -10.03 11.08 3.21
CA LYS A 5 -9.60 10.75 4.56
C LYS A 5 -8.58 9.63 4.59
N ILE A 6 -8.78 8.60 3.76
CA ILE A 6 -7.83 7.51 3.63
C ILE A 6 -6.48 8.04 3.14
N TRP A 7 -6.49 8.90 2.11
CA TRP A 7 -5.26 9.48 1.58
C TRP A 7 -4.53 10.33 2.62
N SER A 8 -5.27 11.12 3.40
CA SER A 8 -4.69 11.92 4.49
C SER A 8 -4.02 11.04 5.54
N ARG A 9 -4.61 9.90 5.85
CA ARG A 9 -4.02 8.94 6.80
C ARG A 9 -2.78 8.28 6.23
N LEU A 10 -2.80 7.95 4.94
CA LEU A 10 -1.61 7.43 4.27
C LEU A 10 -0.47 8.46 4.35
N GLU A 11 -0.76 9.73 4.12
CA GLU A 11 0.23 10.79 4.25
C GLU A 11 0.76 10.92 5.68
N ALA A 12 -0.12 10.80 6.67
CA ALA A 12 0.25 10.95 8.08
C ALA A 12 1.14 9.82 8.60
N HIS A 13 1.03 8.63 8.04
CA HIS A 13 1.75 7.45 8.52
C HIS A 13 2.92 7.02 7.63
N GLN A 14 3.36 7.92 6.74
CA GLN A 14 4.55 7.67 5.92
C GLN A 14 5.75 7.32 6.79
N GLY A 15 6.56 6.38 6.33
CA GLY A 15 7.80 6.01 7.00
C GLY A 15 7.64 5.10 8.20
N GLU A 16 6.42 4.77 8.59
CA GLU A 16 6.17 3.77 9.64
C GLU A 16 6.25 2.36 9.08
N ASP A 17 6.51 1.40 9.95
CA ASP A 17 6.59 0.00 9.55
C ASP A 17 5.21 -0.62 9.40
N PHE A 18 5.01 -1.29 8.27
CA PHE A 18 3.85 -2.09 7.98
C PHE A 18 4.29 -3.49 7.57
N PHE A 19 3.37 -4.45 7.57
CA PHE A 19 3.72 -5.83 7.25
C PHE A 19 2.73 -6.38 6.24
N THR A 20 3.26 -7.08 5.22
CA THR A 20 2.41 -7.81 4.28
C THR A 20 1.77 -9.00 4.97
N VAL A 21 0.80 -9.64 4.29
CA VAL A 21 0.15 -10.85 4.81
C VAL A 21 1.17 -11.95 5.12
N LYS A 22 2.28 -12.00 4.38
CA LYS A 22 3.36 -12.95 4.61
C LYS A 22 4.36 -12.51 5.69
N GLY A 23 4.10 -11.37 6.33
CA GLY A 23 4.97 -10.88 7.40
C GLY A 23 6.20 -10.12 6.93
N ILE A 24 6.25 -9.70 5.68
CA ILE A 24 7.37 -8.92 5.14
C ILE A 24 7.17 -7.45 5.52
N CYS A 25 8.16 -6.90 6.23
CA CYS A 25 8.13 -5.49 6.64
C CYS A 25 8.36 -4.57 5.43
N PHE A 26 7.56 -3.53 5.35
CA PHE A 26 7.75 -2.48 4.35
C PHE A 26 7.35 -1.14 4.93
N ARG A 27 7.82 -0.08 4.27
CA ARG A 27 7.39 1.30 4.50
C ARG A 27 6.87 1.85 3.19
N TYR A 28 6.41 3.07 3.20
CA TYR A 28 6.04 3.77 1.97
C TYR A 28 6.24 5.26 2.16
N ARG A 29 6.29 5.97 1.05
CA ARG A 29 6.21 7.43 1.06
C ARG A 29 5.22 7.88 0.00
N ILE A 30 4.57 9.00 0.25
CA ILE A 30 3.68 9.63 -0.71
C ILE A 30 4.53 10.54 -1.57
N GLU A 31 4.40 10.37 -2.87
CA GLU A 31 5.07 11.21 -3.88
C GLU A 31 4.01 11.93 -4.68
N ARG A 32 4.46 12.87 -5.53
CA ARG A 32 3.56 13.70 -6.33
C ARG A 32 2.55 12.87 -7.14
N ASN A 33 2.97 11.71 -7.62
CA ASN A 33 2.17 10.87 -8.52
C ASN A 33 1.52 9.68 -7.84
N GLY A 34 1.70 9.50 -6.54
CA GLY A 34 1.11 8.37 -5.84
C GLY A 34 1.90 7.89 -4.64
N LEU A 35 1.89 6.59 -4.43
CA LEU A 35 2.50 5.94 -3.28
C LEU A 35 3.64 5.04 -3.73
N ARG A 36 4.83 5.24 -3.15
CA ARG A 36 6.00 4.42 -3.45
C ARG A 36 6.31 3.50 -2.28
N PRO A 37 6.18 2.18 -2.43
CA PRO A 37 6.61 1.24 -1.40
C PRO A 37 8.12 1.29 -1.21
N ILE A 38 8.56 1.09 0.03
CA ILE A 38 9.96 1.02 0.41
C ILE A 38 10.18 -0.33 1.07
N CYS A 39 10.97 -1.17 0.45
CA CYS A 39 11.18 -2.54 0.89
C CYS A 39 12.53 -2.70 1.59
N ARG A 40 12.58 -3.61 2.56
CA ARG A 40 13.82 -3.94 3.24
C ARG A 40 14.52 -5.09 2.50
N ASN A 41 15.78 -4.90 2.16
CA ASN A 41 16.59 -5.97 1.59
C ASN A 41 16.86 -7.03 2.67
N ARG A 42 16.49 -8.28 2.39
CA ARG A 42 16.66 -9.38 3.35
C ARG A 42 18.10 -9.68 3.69
N LYS A 43 19.03 -9.45 2.74
CA LYS A 43 20.44 -9.76 2.93
C LYS A 43 21.18 -8.69 3.71
N THR A 44 20.90 -7.41 3.40
CA THR A 44 21.64 -6.28 3.97
C THR A 44 20.88 -5.57 5.07
N GLY A 45 19.56 -5.76 5.15
CA GLY A 45 18.71 -5.03 6.08
C GLY A 45 18.43 -3.58 5.66
N GLU A 46 19.00 -3.14 4.55
CA GLU A 46 18.82 -1.77 4.07
C GLU A 46 17.44 -1.56 3.43
N LEU A 47 16.87 -0.39 3.68
CA LEU A 47 15.64 0.04 3.04
C LEU A 47 15.94 0.63 1.67
N HIS A 48 15.15 0.26 0.68
CA HIS A 48 15.25 0.87 -0.65
C HIS A 48 13.87 1.05 -1.27
N PRO A 49 13.65 2.18 -1.96
CA PRO A 49 12.39 2.38 -2.67
C PRO A 49 12.25 1.38 -3.83
N THR A 50 11.02 0.97 -4.08
CA THR A 50 10.74 0.19 -5.29
C THR A 50 10.87 1.09 -6.52
N ASN A 51 11.07 0.49 -7.69
CA ASN A 51 11.24 1.24 -8.93
C ASN A 51 9.95 1.88 -9.45
N ARG A 52 8.81 1.53 -8.87
CA ARG A 52 7.51 1.99 -9.35
C ARG A 52 6.71 2.67 -8.27
N VAL A 53 6.12 3.81 -8.64
CA VAL A 53 5.11 4.47 -7.83
C VAL A 53 3.76 3.86 -8.18
N ILE A 54 2.95 3.56 -7.17
CA ILE A 54 1.56 3.14 -7.38
C ILE A 54 0.74 4.42 -7.57
N PRO A 55 0.16 4.65 -8.75
CA PRO A 55 -0.60 5.88 -8.98
C PRO A 55 -1.73 6.04 -7.97
N GLU A 56 -2.01 7.29 -7.59
CA GLU A 56 -3.11 7.59 -6.67
C GLU A 56 -4.44 7.00 -7.16
N SER A 57 -4.67 7.04 -8.49
CA SER A 57 -5.89 6.47 -9.07
C SER A 57 -6.02 4.98 -8.79
N TYR A 58 -4.90 4.24 -8.78
CA TYR A 58 -4.91 2.81 -8.45
C TYR A 58 -5.16 2.60 -6.95
N VAL A 59 -4.59 3.44 -6.12
CA VAL A 59 -4.84 3.38 -4.67
C VAL A 59 -6.33 3.58 -4.39
N ARG A 60 -6.95 4.54 -5.07
CA ARG A 60 -8.40 4.79 -4.98
C ARG A 60 -9.22 3.59 -5.45
N ILE A 61 -8.88 3.01 -6.59
CA ILE A 61 -9.58 1.84 -7.13
C ILE A 61 -9.55 0.68 -6.13
N VAL A 62 -8.37 0.42 -5.55
CA VAL A 62 -8.24 -0.66 -4.57
C VAL A 62 -9.05 -0.36 -3.31
N TRP A 63 -9.03 0.88 -2.82
CA TRP A 63 -9.85 1.26 -1.68
C TRP A 63 -11.33 0.99 -1.94
N GLU A 64 -11.82 1.29 -3.14
CA GLU A 64 -13.21 1.07 -3.52
C GLU A 64 -13.57 -0.42 -3.63
N MET A 65 -12.60 -1.29 -3.82
CA MET A 65 -12.82 -2.74 -3.80
C MET A 65 -13.00 -3.31 -2.40
N MET A 66 -12.49 -2.62 -1.39
CA MET A 66 -12.48 -3.15 -0.01
C MET A 66 -13.91 -3.20 0.58
N PRO A 67 -14.20 -4.19 1.43
CA PRO A 67 -13.29 -5.19 1.99
C PRO A 67 -13.04 -6.38 1.06
N LEU A 68 -11.81 -6.89 1.09
CA LEU A 68 -11.41 -8.10 0.37
C LEU A 68 -10.75 -9.05 1.37
N ASN A 69 -10.73 -10.35 1.03
CA ASN A 69 -10.17 -11.38 1.92
C ASN A 69 -8.69 -11.66 1.65
N TYR A 70 -8.25 -11.49 0.41
CA TYR A 70 -6.89 -11.85 0.00
C TYR A 70 -6.31 -10.79 -0.94
N PRO A 71 -4.98 -10.57 -0.89
CA PRO A 71 -4.33 -9.62 -1.83
C PRO A 71 -4.57 -9.98 -3.29
N ALA A 72 -4.58 -11.27 -3.62
CA ALA A 72 -4.79 -11.73 -4.99
C ALA A 72 -6.16 -11.35 -5.55
N ASP A 73 -7.14 -11.08 -4.71
CA ASP A 73 -8.47 -10.66 -5.16
C ASP A 73 -8.43 -9.31 -5.90
N ILE A 74 -7.47 -8.46 -5.57
CA ILE A 74 -7.27 -7.19 -6.26
C ILE A 74 -6.97 -7.45 -7.73
N LEU A 75 -6.02 -8.35 -8.02
CA LEU A 75 -5.62 -8.67 -9.39
C LEU A 75 -6.72 -9.38 -10.17
N ARG A 76 -7.57 -10.14 -9.50
CA ARG A 76 -8.73 -10.77 -10.14
C ARG A 76 -9.72 -9.76 -10.64
N ARG A 77 -9.85 -8.62 -9.95
CA ARG A 77 -10.77 -7.55 -10.34
C ARG A 77 -10.15 -6.58 -11.32
N ASP A 78 -8.86 -6.29 -11.16
CA ASP A 78 -8.14 -5.39 -12.07
C ASP A 78 -6.67 -5.77 -12.16
N ARG A 79 -6.28 -6.37 -13.28
CA ARG A 79 -4.92 -6.84 -13.50
C ARG A 79 -3.90 -5.73 -13.70
N ARG A 80 -4.36 -4.50 -13.93
CA ARG A 80 -3.47 -3.36 -14.11
C ARG A 80 -2.84 -2.89 -12.81
N ILE A 81 -3.45 -3.25 -11.68
CA ILE A 81 -2.99 -2.77 -10.38
C ILE A 81 -1.61 -3.34 -10.06
N THR A 82 -0.67 -2.45 -9.73
CA THR A 82 0.65 -2.82 -9.23
C THR A 82 0.70 -2.62 -7.72
N GLY A 83 1.58 -3.38 -7.04
CA GLY A 83 1.75 -3.24 -5.59
C GLY A 83 0.55 -3.70 -4.76
N HIS A 84 -0.23 -4.65 -5.28
CA HIS A 84 -1.46 -5.11 -4.64
C HIS A 84 -1.23 -5.64 -3.21
N ASN A 85 -0.10 -6.30 -2.96
CA ASN A 85 0.23 -6.81 -1.63
C ASN A 85 0.38 -5.68 -0.61
N TYR A 86 1.01 -4.59 -1.01
CA TYR A 86 1.21 -3.43 -0.13
C TYR A 86 -0.11 -2.72 0.15
N LEU A 87 -0.90 -2.47 -0.90
CA LEU A 87 -2.17 -1.78 -0.76
C LEU A 87 -3.16 -2.59 0.09
N PHE A 88 -3.24 -3.90 -0.13
CA PHE A 88 -4.09 -4.75 0.70
C PHE A 88 -3.70 -4.63 2.18
N SER A 89 -2.41 -4.72 2.48
CA SER A 89 -1.93 -4.66 3.86
C SER A 89 -2.21 -3.31 4.52
N LEU A 90 -2.03 -2.22 3.78
CA LEU A 90 -2.34 -0.88 4.27
C LEU A 90 -3.83 -0.75 4.59
N PHE A 91 -4.70 -1.29 3.74
CA PHE A 91 -6.15 -1.21 3.94
C PHE A 91 -6.71 -2.20 4.96
N GLN A 92 -5.87 -3.06 5.53
CA GLN A 92 -6.22 -3.88 6.69
C GLN A 92 -5.71 -3.26 8.00
N ASP A 93 -4.86 -2.25 7.91
CA ASP A 93 -4.23 -1.66 9.07
C ASP A 93 -5.13 -0.58 9.68
N LYS A 94 -5.32 -0.65 10.99
CA LYS A 94 -6.20 0.28 11.72
C LYS A 94 -5.71 1.73 11.69
N ARG A 95 -4.40 1.93 11.57
CA ARG A 95 -3.84 3.28 11.43
C ARG A 95 -4.38 4.01 10.21
N ILE A 96 -4.73 3.24 9.17
CA ILE A 96 -5.24 3.79 7.91
C ILE A 96 -6.77 3.79 7.89
N THR A 97 -7.41 2.73 8.38
CA THR A 97 -8.85 2.52 8.18
C THR A 97 -9.72 2.97 9.36
N GLU A 98 -9.13 3.23 10.50
CA GLU A 98 -9.85 3.69 11.70
C GLU A 98 -9.35 5.09 12.18
#